data_1ac88bfdf050fadaa0c3543ae8291d65
#
_entry.id   1ac88bfdf050fadaa0c3543ae8291d65
#
_cell.length_a   1.000
_cell.length_b   1.000
_cell.length_c   1.000
_cell.angle_alpha   90.00
_cell.angle_beta   90.00
_cell.angle_gamma   90.00
#
_symmetry.space_group_name_H-M   'P 1'
#
loop_
_entity.id
_entity.type
_entity.pdbx_description
1 polymer ?
#
loop_
_entity_poly.entity_id
_entity_poly.type
_entity_poly.pdbx_seq_one_letter_code
_entity_poly.pdbx_strand_id
1 'polypeptide(L)'
;GQVMGQSGAGGASTITMQLAKNYVTKSSVDSGIEGIIRKFTDIYISMFKLERTYSKEELLEFYVNFPYLGSNCYGVETASLNYFGKHVNDLTLSESALIAGLFNAPSDYDPRQNPENATKRRNEVLKLMYKHGYITETQLNDELDITIDSLLVKKTDTNTKYQGFIDTVVEEVINDTGLNPYTVPMVIQTT
;
A
#
# COMPACT_ATOMS: atom_id res chain seq x y z
N GLY A 1 0.57 15.11 38.31
CA GLY A 1 0.79 13.95 37.51
C GLY A 1 0.76 14.34 36.06
N GLN A 2 1.94 14.43 35.41
CA GLN A 2 2.04 14.68 33.97
C GLN A 2 1.54 13.43 33.25
N VAL A 3 0.45 13.55 32.52
CA VAL A 3 0.05 12.57 31.52
C VAL A 3 0.96 12.81 30.32
N MET A 4 1.98 11.98 30.17
CA MET A 4 2.75 11.89 28.94
C MET A 4 1.81 11.59 27.79
N GLY A 5 1.69 12.54 26.87
CA GLY A 5 1.00 12.33 25.61
C GLY A 5 1.68 11.23 24.80
N GLN A 6 1.11 10.05 24.78
CA GLN A 6 1.37 9.08 23.74
C GLN A 6 0.73 9.60 22.43
N SER A 7 1.50 10.37 21.69
CA SER A 7 1.24 10.62 20.28
C SER A 7 1.55 9.34 19.51
N GLY A 8 0.62 8.40 19.50
CA GLY A 8 0.80 7.08 18.92
C GLY A 8 -0.42 6.17 19.08
N ALA A 9 -1.56 6.73 19.46
CA ALA A 9 -2.81 6.01 19.29
C ALA A 9 -3.07 5.92 17.77
N GLY A 10 -2.59 4.87 17.14
CA GLY A 10 -2.96 4.50 15.79
C GLY A 10 -4.48 4.57 15.70
N GLY A 11 -5.01 5.28 14.71
CA GLY A 11 -6.44 5.46 14.57
C GLY A 11 -7.13 4.09 14.60
N ALA A 12 -8.16 3.94 15.41
CA ALA A 12 -8.95 2.72 15.55
C ALA A 12 -9.80 2.43 14.28
N SER A 13 -9.24 2.65 13.10
CA SER A 13 -9.92 2.40 11.82
C SER A 13 -9.55 1.02 11.30
N THR A 14 -10.57 0.23 10.96
CA THR A 14 -10.37 -1.07 10.30
C THR A 14 -9.92 -0.88 8.85
N ILE A 15 -9.41 -1.94 8.22
CA ILE A 15 -9.08 -1.98 6.79
C ILE A 15 -10.31 -1.57 5.96
N THR A 16 -11.49 -2.09 6.30
CA THR A 16 -12.75 -1.79 5.61
C THR A 16 -13.14 -0.32 5.71
N MET A 17 -12.91 0.32 6.87
CA MET A 17 -13.13 1.75 7.05
C MET A 17 -12.13 2.59 6.23
N GLN A 18 -10.90 2.13 6.09
CA GLN A 18 -9.91 2.79 5.23
C GLN A 18 -10.29 2.66 3.75
N LEU A 19 -10.80 1.50 3.32
CA LEU A 19 -11.37 1.33 1.99
C LEU A 19 -12.53 2.29 1.75
N ALA A 20 -13.49 2.36 2.69
CA ALA A 20 -14.62 3.28 2.60
C ALA A 20 -14.14 4.73 2.45
N LYS A 21 -13.20 5.17 3.29
CA LYS A 21 -12.62 6.51 3.22
C LYS A 21 -11.97 6.80 1.87
N ASN A 22 -11.12 5.90 1.40
CA ASN A 22 -10.26 6.16 0.26
C ASN A 22 -10.99 6.03 -1.09
N TYR A 23 -11.98 5.15 -1.19
CA TYR A 23 -12.58 4.77 -2.47
C TYR A 23 -14.05 5.12 -2.60
N VAL A 24 -14.80 5.19 -1.50
CA VAL A 24 -16.23 5.49 -1.53
C VAL A 24 -16.49 6.95 -1.19
N THR A 25 -16.03 7.42 -0.03
CA THR A 25 -16.27 8.80 0.40
C THR A 25 -15.28 9.80 -0.19
N LYS A 26 -14.07 9.36 -0.52
CA LYS A 26 -12.99 10.18 -1.16
C LYS A 26 -12.82 11.57 -0.50
N SER A 27 -13.11 11.68 0.78
CA SER A 27 -13.11 12.95 1.50
C SER A 27 -11.77 13.20 2.19
N SER A 28 -11.21 14.39 1.99
CA SER A 28 -10.00 14.88 2.64
C SER A 28 -10.26 15.56 3.99
N VAL A 29 -11.53 15.69 4.40
CA VAL A 29 -11.91 16.39 5.63
C VAL A 29 -11.72 15.45 6.83
N ASP A 30 -10.73 15.75 7.67
CA ASP A 30 -10.37 14.92 8.84
C ASP A 30 -10.64 15.59 10.18
N SER A 31 -11.13 16.83 10.21
CA SER A 31 -11.32 17.62 11.42
C SER A 31 -12.70 18.29 11.51
N GLY A 32 -13.06 18.73 12.72
CA GLY A 32 -14.34 19.39 12.98
C GLY A 32 -15.55 18.47 12.91
N ILE A 33 -16.73 19.05 12.86
CA ILE A 33 -18.02 18.33 12.80
C ILE A 33 -18.12 17.51 11.52
N GLU A 34 -17.66 18.03 10.40
CA GLU A 34 -17.64 17.33 9.11
C GLU A 34 -16.78 16.07 9.15
N GLY A 35 -15.61 16.13 9.80
CA GLY A 35 -14.76 14.96 10.02
C GLY A 35 -15.42 13.88 10.86
N ILE A 36 -16.23 14.28 11.86
CA ILE A 36 -17.04 13.34 12.67
C ILE A 36 -18.12 12.68 11.81
N ILE A 37 -18.88 13.46 11.06
CA ILE A 37 -19.93 12.95 10.15
C ILE A 37 -19.33 11.99 9.13
N ARG A 38 -18.22 12.37 8.50
CA ARG A 38 -17.49 11.50 7.58
C ARG A 38 -17.12 10.16 8.24
N LYS A 39 -16.55 10.19 9.44
CA LYS A 39 -16.16 8.96 10.15
C LYS A 39 -17.34 8.04 10.43
N PHE A 40 -18.49 8.59 10.80
CA PHE A 40 -19.74 7.82 10.94
C PHE A 40 -20.21 7.24 9.61
N THR A 41 -20.08 8.00 8.53
CA THR A 41 -20.40 7.51 7.18
C THR A 41 -19.48 6.36 6.76
N ASP A 42 -18.17 6.47 7.00
CA ASP A 42 -17.22 5.40 6.72
C ASP A 42 -17.53 4.12 7.51
N ILE A 43 -17.88 4.25 8.80
CA ILE A 43 -18.31 3.14 9.65
C ILE A 43 -19.59 2.50 9.08
N TYR A 44 -20.58 3.29 8.72
CA TYR A 44 -21.83 2.78 8.15
C TYR A 44 -21.60 2.03 6.84
N ILE A 45 -20.83 2.61 5.92
CA ILE A 45 -20.51 1.98 4.62
C ILE A 45 -19.72 0.69 4.84
N SER A 46 -18.73 0.68 5.74
CA SER A 46 -17.93 -0.51 6.00
C SER A 46 -18.78 -1.65 6.56
N MET A 47 -19.55 -1.41 7.60
CA MET A 47 -20.32 -2.45 8.30
C MET A 47 -21.55 -2.92 7.53
N PHE A 48 -22.27 -2.02 6.87
CA PHE A 48 -23.58 -2.32 6.28
C PHE A 48 -23.57 -2.53 4.77
N LYS A 49 -22.50 -2.10 4.08
CA LYS A 49 -22.35 -2.32 2.65
C LYS A 49 -21.18 -3.25 2.36
N LEU A 50 -19.95 -2.87 2.71
CA LEU A 50 -18.75 -3.62 2.30
C LEU A 50 -18.70 -5.00 2.97
N GLU A 51 -18.76 -5.08 4.30
CA GLU A 51 -18.62 -6.35 5.04
C GLU A 51 -19.83 -7.30 4.86
N ARG A 52 -20.94 -6.83 4.34
CA ARG A 52 -22.08 -7.68 3.98
C ARG A 52 -22.04 -8.18 2.54
N THR A 53 -21.33 -7.48 1.67
CA THR A 53 -21.30 -7.77 0.23
C THR A 53 -20.08 -8.59 -0.15
N TYR A 54 -18.95 -8.35 0.52
CA TYR A 54 -17.65 -8.94 0.20
C TYR A 54 -17.11 -9.76 1.36
N SER A 55 -16.40 -10.84 1.06
CA SER A 55 -15.63 -11.62 2.02
C SER A 55 -14.43 -10.81 2.57
N LYS A 56 -13.83 -11.29 3.64
CA LYS A 56 -12.63 -10.65 4.20
C LYS A 56 -11.45 -10.69 3.23
N GLU A 57 -11.33 -11.76 2.47
CA GLU A 57 -10.31 -11.98 1.45
C GLU A 57 -10.47 -10.98 0.31
N GLU A 58 -11.68 -10.80 -0.21
CA GLU A 58 -11.96 -9.81 -1.25
C GLU A 58 -11.71 -8.37 -0.77
N LEU A 59 -12.09 -8.06 0.47
CA LEU A 59 -11.81 -6.75 1.07
C LEU A 59 -10.31 -6.50 1.25
N LEU A 60 -9.55 -7.53 1.64
CA LEU A 60 -8.10 -7.43 1.73
C LEU A 60 -7.49 -7.26 0.34
N GLU A 61 -7.95 -7.99 -0.65
CA GLU A 61 -7.51 -7.88 -2.05
C GLU A 61 -7.73 -6.46 -2.57
N PHE A 62 -8.92 -5.89 -2.36
CA PHE A 62 -9.18 -4.49 -2.70
C PHE A 62 -8.22 -3.54 -1.96
N TYR A 63 -8.00 -3.77 -0.66
CA TYR A 63 -7.13 -2.91 0.14
C TYR A 63 -5.68 -2.90 -0.34
N VAL A 64 -5.13 -4.04 -0.75
CA VAL A 64 -3.71 -4.14 -1.13
C VAL A 64 -3.45 -3.75 -2.59
N ASN A 65 -4.47 -3.75 -3.46
CA ASN A 65 -4.28 -3.52 -4.88
C ASN A 65 -4.31 -2.05 -5.31
N PHE A 66 -4.74 -1.12 -4.46
CA PHE A 66 -4.92 0.26 -4.86
C PHE A 66 -3.92 1.28 -4.32
N PRO A 67 -3.34 1.13 -3.11
CA PRO A 67 -2.55 2.22 -2.53
C PRO A 67 -1.26 2.45 -3.32
N TYR A 68 -0.84 3.71 -3.31
CA TYR A 68 0.49 4.08 -3.74
C TYR A 68 1.54 3.47 -2.78
N LEU A 69 2.55 2.82 -3.33
CA LEU A 69 3.58 2.09 -2.58
C LEU A 69 5.02 2.54 -2.93
N GLY A 70 5.18 3.81 -3.35
CA GLY A 70 6.48 4.35 -3.74
C GLY A 70 6.84 4.08 -5.20
N SER A 71 7.87 4.75 -5.72
CA SER A 71 8.44 4.53 -7.07
C SER A 71 7.40 4.38 -8.20
N ASN A 72 6.33 5.18 -8.18
CA ASN A 72 5.18 5.12 -9.10
C ASN A 72 4.42 3.78 -9.12
N CYS A 73 4.51 2.99 -8.05
CA CYS A 73 3.81 1.72 -7.94
C CYS A 73 2.47 1.91 -7.21
N TYR A 74 1.41 1.43 -7.82
CA TYR A 74 0.08 1.33 -7.23
C TYR A 74 -0.30 -0.15 -7.08
N GLY A 75 -0.62 -0.56 -5.86
CA GLY A 75 -0.91 -1.94 -5.49
C GLY A 75 0.32 -2.83 -5.34
N VAL A 76 0.12 -3.94 -4.62
CA VAL A 76 1.20 -4.83 -4.19
C VAL A 76 1.86 -5.57 -5.36
N GLU A 77 1.10 -5.94 -6.39
CA GLU A 77 1.65 -6.65 -7.54
C GLU A 77 2.62 -5.75 -8.32
N THR A 78 2.23 -4.50 -8.60
CA THR A 78 3.09 -3.54 -9.29
C THR A 78 4.34 -3.23 -8.47
N ALA A 79 4.20 -3.08 -7.15
CA ALA A 79 5.33 -2.86 -6.25
C ALA A 79 6.26 -4.07 -6.21
N SER A 80 5.71 -5.30 -6.15
CA SER A 80 6.47 -6.55 -6.18
C SER A 80 7.30 -6.69 -7.44
N LEU A 81 6.69 -6.49 -8.60
CA LEU A 81 7.40 -6.53 -9.89
C LEU A 81 8.46 -5.44 -10.01
N ASN A 82 8.16 -4.21 -9.55
CA ASN A 82 9.10 -3.10 -9.63
C ASN A 82 10.30 -3.28 -8.70
N TYR A 83 10.07 -3.63 -7.44
CA TYR A 83 11.15 -3.72 -6.46
C TYR A 83 11.94 -5.01 -6.58
N PHE A 84 11.25 -6.15 -6.79
CA PHE A 84 11.84 -7.49 -6.68
C PHE A 84 11.84 -8.28 -7.99
N GLY A 85 11.13 -7.83 -9.03
CA GLY A 85 11.03 -8.54 -10.31
C GLY A 85 10.26 -9.86 -10.21
N LYS A 86 9.41 -10.03 -9.20
CA LYS A 86 8.64 -11.24 -8.90
C LYS A 86 7.16 -10.91 -8.73
N HIS A 87 6.31 -11.90 -8.99
CA HIS A 87 4.90 -11.82 -8.61
C HIS A 87 4.73 -11.85 -7.09
N VAL A 88 3.66 -11.25 -6.59
CA VAL A 88 3.40 -11.15 -5.14
C VAL A 88 3.39 -12.50 -4.42
N ASN A 89 2.97 -13.56 -5.10
CA ASN A 89 2.94 -14.93 -4.55
C ASN A 89 4.33 -15.55 -4.36
N ASP A 90 5.35 -15.01 -4.99
CA ASP A 90 6.73 -15.51 -4.96
C ASP A 90 7.64 -14.73 -4.00
N LEU A 91 7.05 -13.78 -3.26
CA LEU A 91 7.79 -12.95 -2.33
C LEU A 91 8.33 -13.75 -1.14
N THR A 92 9.56 -13.45 -0.76
CA THR A 92 10.16 -13.91 0.49
C THR A 92 9.55 -13.20 1.69
N LEU A 93 9.89 -13.64 2.89
CA LEU A 93 9.44 -13.00 4.13
C LEU A 93 9.92 -11.55 4.26
N SER A 94 11.20 -11.28 3.97
CA SER A 94 11.75 -9.92 3.96
C SER A 94 11.08 -9.01 2.94
N GLU A 95 10.85 -9.51 1.72
CA GLU A 95 10.20 -8.75 0.65
C GLU A 95 8.74 -8.43 1.03
N SER A 96 8.01 -9.40 1.58
CA SER A 96 6.64 -9.21 2.08
C SER A 96 6.57 -8.20 3.23
N ALA A 97 7.51 -8.29 4.18
CA ALA A 97 7.59 -7.36 5.30
C ALA A 97 7.93 -5.93 4.85
N LEU A 98 8.77 -5.79 3.82
CA LEU A 98 9.10 -4.50 3.22
C LEU A 98 7.86 -3.88 2.57
N ILE A 99 7.15 -4.62 1.71
CA ILE A 99 5.88 -4.16 1.10
C ILE A 99 4.88 -3.75 2.17
N ALA A 100 4.67 -4.57 3.19
CA ALA A 100 3.76 -4.25 4.29
C ALA A 100 4.16 -2.95 5.03
N GLY A 101 5.46 -2.69 5.12
CA GLY A 101 6.00 -1.45 5.69
C GLY A 101 5.62 -0.20 4.91
N LEU A 102 5.55 -0.30 3.57
CA LEU A 102 5.25 0.83 2.67
C LEU A 102 3.85 1.42 2.86
N PHE A 103 2.88 0.62 3.31
CA PHE A 103 1.50 1.09 3.54
C PHE A 103 1.39 2.23 4.56
N ASN A 104 2.38 2.41 5.42
CA ASN A 104 2.36 3.45 6.44
C ASN A 104 2.76 4.83 5.88
N ALA A 105 3.88 4.89 5.16
CA ALA A 105 4.41 6.11 4.55
C ALA A 105 5.26 5.74 3.33
N PRO A 106 4.64 5.50 2.17
CA PRO A 106 5.32 4.91 1.02
C PRO A 106 6.49 5.75 0.48
N SER A 107 6.38 7.07 0.53
CA SER A 107 7.48 7.95 0.09
C SER A 107 8.66 7.96 1.06
N ASP A 108 8.39 7.88 2.38
CA ASP A 108 9.43 7.90 3.41
C ASP A 108 10.18 6.57 3.51
N TYR A 109 9.49 5.47 3.14
CA TYR A 109 10.02 4.11 3.20
C TYR A 109 10.32 3.51 1.84
N ASP A 110 10.27 4.30 0.75
CA ASP A 110 10.66 3.85 -0.59
C ASP A 110 12.09 3.29 -0.55
N PRO A 111 12.30 1.99 -0.80
CA PRO A 111 13.60 1.36 -0.62
C PRO A 111 14.66 1.84 -1.61
N ARG A 112 14.24 2.42 -2.74
CA ARG A 112 15.15 2.98 -3.74
C ARG A 112 15.62 4.40 -3.41
N GLN A 113 14.79 5.15 -2.66
CA GLN A 113 15.08 6.54 -2.29
C GLN A 113 15.61 6.65 -0.87
N ASN A 114 15.08 5.85 0.04
CA ASN A 114 15.34 5.90 1.47
C ASN A 114 15.67 4.51 2.07
N PRO A 115 16.74 3.82 1.61
CA PRO A 115 17.02 2.43 1.98
C PRO A 115 17.18 2.23 3.50
N GLU A 116 17.73 3.20 4.22
CA GLU A 116 17.88 3.13 5.67
C GLU A 116 16.53 3.13 6.40
N ASN A 117 15.61 4.02 5.99
CA ASN A 117 14.27 4.08 6.57
C ASN A 117 13.46 2.82 6.20
N ALA A 118 13.59 2.36 4.96
CA ALA A 118 13.00 1.10 4.49
C ALA A 118 13.47 -0.09 5.33
N THR A 119 14.78 -0.17 5.62
CA THR A 119 15.36 -1.21 6.49
C THR A 119 14.77 -1.16 7.89
N LYS A 120 14.74 0.02 8.51
CA LYS A 120 14.16 0.19 9.85
C LYS A 120 12.70 -0.25 9.88
N ARG A 121 11.92 0.18 8.89
CA ARG A 121 10.49 -0.13 8.82
C ARG A 121 10.22 -1.60 8.58
N ARG A 122 10.94 -2.25 7.64
CA ARG A 122 10.88 -3.71 7.44
C ARG A 122 11.19 -4.46 8.74
N ASN A 123 12.25 -4.08 9.43
CA ASN A 123 12.67 -4.73 10.67
C ASN A 123 11.62 -4.54 11.81
N GLU A 124 10.91 -3.41 11.85
CA GLU A 124 9.76 -3.22 12.75
C GLU A 124 8.63 -4.21 12.42
N VAL A 125 8.29 -4.38 11.15
CA VAL A 125 7.26 -5.33 10.71
C VAL A 125 7.65 -6.75 11.10
N LEU A 126 8.89 -7.19 10.84
CA LEU A 126 9.39 -8.51 11.21
C LEU A 126 9.33 -8.74 12.72
N LYS A 127 9.74 -7.75 13.53
CA LYS A 127 9.65 -7.83 14.99
C LYS A 127 8.20 -7.93 15.48
N LEU A 128 7.26 -7.25 14.83
CA LEU A 128 5.84 -7.37 15.13
C LEU A 128 5.30 -8.75 14.76
N MET A 129 5.72 -9.30 13.60
CA MET A 129 5.34 -10.67 13.21
C MET A 129 5.85 -11.70 14.24
N TYR A 130 7.08 -11.58 14.71
CA TYR A 130 7.61 -12.43 15.78
C TYR A 130 6.82 -12.25 17.08
N LYS A 131 6.62 -11.02 17.52
CA LYS A 131 5.86 -10.71 18.74
C LYS A 131 4.46 -11.33 18.75
N HIS A 132 3.82 -11.42 17.58
CA HIS A 132 2.48 -11.99 17.42
C HIS A 132 2.49 -13.49 17.06
N GLY A 133 3.67 -14.13 17.01
CA GLY A 133 3.81 -15.57 16.79
C GLY A 133 3.64 -16.03 15.34
N TYR A 134 3.73 -15.11 14.37
CA TYR A 134 3.67 -15.45 12.95
C TYR A 134 4.98 -16.01 12.40
N ILE A 135 6.10 -15.66 13.02
CA ILE A 135 7.44 -16.18 12.68
C ILE A 135 8.19 -16.59 13.93
N THR A 136 9.18 -17.47 13.79
CA THR A 136 10.06 -17.90 14.86
C THR A 136 11.20 -16.91 15.09
N GLU A 137 11.89 -17.02 16.22
CA GLU A 137 13.07 -16.20 16.51
C GLU A 137 14.21 -16.45 15.52
N THR A 138 14.39 -17.69 15.08
CA THR A 138 15.38 -18.03 14.06
C THR A 138 15.06 -17.32 12.75
N GLN A 139 13.81 -17.41 12.26
CA GLN A 139 13.39 -16.68 11.06
C GLN A 139 13.57 -15.17 11.21
N LEU A 140 13.23 -14.60 12.36
CA LEU A 140 13.46 -13.17 12.60
C LEU A 140 14.94 -12.80 12.43
N ASN A 141 15.84 -13.54 13.07
CA ASN A 141 17.27 -13.25 13.02
C ASN A 141 17.83 -13.40 11.60
N ASP A 142 17.46 -14.48 10.91
CA ASP A 142 17.89 -14.71 9.52
C ASP A 142 17.44 -13.55 8.60
N GLU A 143 16.22 -13.05 8.78
CA GLU A 143 15.68 -11.97 7.95
C GLU A 143 16.25 -10.58 8.32
N LEU A 144 16.65 -10.35 9.58
CA LEU A 144 17.29 -9.09 9.99
C LEU A 144 18.69 -8.90 9.36
N ASP A 145 19.38 -9.97 9.03
CA ASP A 145 20.70 -9.93 8.41
C ASP A 145 20.65 -9.62 6.90
N ILE A 146 19.47 -9.73 6.28
CA ILE A 146 19.30 -9.43 4.86
C ILE A 146 19.32 -7.91 4.62
N THR A 147 20.15 -7.46 3.69
CA THR A 147 20.22 -6.04 3.31
C THR A 147 19.13 -5.67 2.30
N ILE A 148 18.62 -4.43 2.35
CA ILE A 148 17.62 -3.97 1.38
C ILE A 148 18.15 -4.04 -0.05
N ASP A 149 19.41 -3.66 -0.28
CA ASP A 149 20.02 -3.66 -1.61
C ASP A 149 20.07 -5.05 -2.24
N SER A 150 20.19 -6.11 -1.44
CA SER A 150 20.18 -7.49 -1.94
C SER A 150 18.79 -7.97 -2.37
N LEU A 151 17.73 -7.34 -1.89
CA LEU A 151 16.36 -7.65 -2.27
C LEU A 151 15.96 -6.98 -3.59
N LEU A 152 16.50 -5.78 -3.85
CA LEU A 152 16.05 -4.99 -4.98
C LEU A 152 16.67 -5.47 -6.29
N VAL A 153 15.81 -5.65 -7.29
CA VAL A 153 16.31 -5.78 -8.67
C VAL A 153 16.85 -4.44 -9.14
N LYS A 154 17.91 -4.51 -9.93
CA LYS A 154 18.41 -3.30 -10.59
C LYS A 154 17.26 -2.67 -11.35
N LYS A 155 17.07 -1.36 -11.15
CA LYS A 155 16.13 -0.60 -11.97
C LYS A 155 16.65 -0.76 -13.41
N THR A 156 16.04 -1.67 -14.15
CA THR A 156 16.09 -1.56 -15.58
C THR A 156 15.49 -0.21 -15.88
N ASP A 157 16.22 0.67 -16.52
CA ASP A 157 15.64 1.83 -17.18
C ASP A 157 14.68 1.27 -18.25
N THR A 158 13.51 0.85 -17.79
CA THR A 158 12.34 0.74 -18.63
C THR A 158 11.81 2.17 -18.83
N ASN A 159 12.69 3.01 -19.35
CA ASN A 159 12.27 3.95 -20.36
C ASN A 159 11.80 3.05 -21.49
N THR A 160 10.60 2.52 -21.33
CA THR A 160 10.04 1.62 -22.33
C THR A 160 10.03 2.45 -23.58
N LYS A 161 10.54 1.89 -24.66
CA LYS A 161 10.48 2.48 -26.02
C LYS A 161 9.10 3.09 -26.32
N TYR A 162 8.12 2.79 -25.51
CA TYR A 162 6.72 3.15 -25.62
C TYR A 162 6.20 4.03 -24.45
N GLN A 163 7.06 4.52 -23.53
CA GLN A 163 6.58 5.29 -22.37
C GLN A 163 5.81 6.56 -22.82
N GLY A 164 6.34 7.28 -23.78
CA GLY A 164 5.65 8.44 -24.33
C GLY A 164 4.30 8.11 -24.96
N PHE A 165 4.18 6.95 -25.60
CA PHE A 165 2.89 6.47 -26.12
C PHE A 165 1.93 6.12 -24.98
N ILE A 166 2.41 5.41 -23.96
CA ILE A 166 1.59 5.06 -22.79
C ILE A 166 1.10 6.32 -22.07
N ASP A 167 1.98 7.29 -21.87
CA ASP A 167 1.62 8.56 -21.21
C ASP A 167 0.56 9.32 -22.00
N THR A 168 0.68 9.35 -23.33
CA THR A 168 -0.31 9.97 -24.21
C THR A 168 -1.67 9.25 -24.13
N VAL A 169 -1.67 7.91 -24.17
CA VAL A 169 -2.90 7.11 -24.05
C VAL A 169 -3.58 7.34 -22.69
N VAL A 170 -2.80 7.37 -21.61
CA VAL A 170 -3.32 7.66 -20.27
C VAL A 170 -3.95 9.05 -20.20
N GLU A 171 -3.27 10.06 -20.76
CA GLU A 171 -3.77 11.44 -20.79
C GLU A 171 -5.07 11.55 -21.62
N GLU A 172 -5.14 10.90 -22.77
CA GLU A 172 -6.33 10.84 -23.61
C GLU A 172 -7.51 10.19 -22.88
N VAL A 173 -7.28 9.04 -22.22
CA VAL A 173 -8.32 8.37 -21.43
C VAL A 173 -8.83 9.24 -20.29
N ILE A 174 -7.94 9.94 -19.58
CA ILE A 174 -8.35 10.87 -18.51
C ILE A 174 -9.19 12.01 -19.08
N ASN A 175 -8.79 12.59 -20.21
CA ASN A 175 -9.51 13.70 -20.85
C ASN A 175 -10.89 13.28 -21.34
N ASP A 176 -11.01 12.08 -21.93
CA ASP A 176 -12.26 11.61 -22.52
C ASP A 176 -13.24 11.05 -21.50
N THR A 177 -12.76 10.38 -20.47
CA THR A 177 -13.61 9.66 -19.52
C THR A 177 -13.67 10.29 -18.12
N GLY A 178 -12.75 11.18 -17.78
CA GLY A 178 -12.56 11.70 -16.43
C GLY A 178 -12.03 10.65 -15.45
N LEU A 179 -11.68 9.44 -15.91
CA LEU A 179 -11.20 8.34 -15.09
C LEU A 179 -9.69 8.16 -15.25
N ASN A 180 -9.00 7.95 -14.13
CA ASN A 180 -7.57 7.69 -14.17
C ASN A 180 -7.30 6.18 -14.27
N PRO A 181 -6.66 5.70 -15.38
CA PRO A 181 -6.36 4.28 -15.58
C PRO A 181 -5.51 3.64 -14.48
N TYR A 182 -4.75 4.42 -13.74
CA TYR A 182 -3.95 3.93 -12.60
C TYR A 182 -4.77 3.68 -11.33
N THR A 183 -6.00 4.21 -11.28
CA THR A 183 -6.85 4.12 -10.08
C THR A 183 -8.18 3.42 -10.34
N VAL A 184 -8.53 3.19 -11.60
CA VAL A 184 -9.77 2.52 -12.01
C VAL A 184 -9.41 1.36 -12.92
N PRO A 185 -9.77 0.10 -12.57
CA PRO A 185 -9.55 -1.04 -13.45
C PRO A 185 -10.28 -0.84 -14.79
N MET A 186 -9.53 -0.87 -15.90
CA MET A 186 -10.09 -0.74 -17.24
C MET A 186 -9.21 -1.47 -18.26
N VAL A 187 -9.80 -1.84 -19.37
CA VAL A 187 -9.07 -2.37 -20.53
C VAL A 187 -9.04 -1.28 -21.59
N ILE A 188 -7.84 -0.86 -21.96
CA ILE A 188 -7.62 0.15 -23.00
C ILE A 188 -7.12 -0.58 -24.25
N GLN A 189 -7.87 -0.49 -25.35
CA GLN A 189 -7.47 -1.01 -26.64
C GLN A 189 -7.00 0.15 -27.52
N THR A 190 -5.77 0.06 -27.99
CA THR A 190 -5.20 1.01 -28.94
C THR A 190 -5.06 0.38 -30.31
N THR A 191 -5.14 1.20 -31.34
CA THR A 191 -4.91 0.78 -32.73
C THR A 191 -3.42 0.72 -33.07
#